data_eecb713e09ec21955c4b34fc4040c724
#
_entry.id   eecb713e09ec21955c4b34fc4040c724
#
_cell.length_a   1.000
_cell.length_b   1.000
_cell.length_c   1.000
_cell.angle_alpha   90.00
_cell.angle_beta   90.00
_cell.angle_gamma   90.00
#
_symmetry.space_group_name_H-M   'P 1'
#
loop_
_entity.id
_entity.type
_entity.pdbx_description
1 polymer ?
#
loop_
_entity_poly.entity_id
_entity_poly.type
_entity_poly.pdbx_seq_one_letter_code
_entity_poly.pdbx_strand_id
1 'polypeptide(L)'
;MKWPKIRLRRVDVERVLIACSAALVLMLSVRGRNMETEPYEEPLEQIPVSETAASASAKALQQTVVYYEDGDGYLVPVQRDVERQDGIAKATLGLMVQSARNDMDAARLGLTPVVPEGTTFDLDISQGHARVDMSHQAMETADRAQEENMRTAIVWALTEFDTVKDVSFLVDGQKRSALTHGTDISGSYTRVGLNQEEPAQETFAGAQEIQMYFPAQDGRLLVPVSRTIYGSDDVATAVFEFLRGPKTDSGLETPLPEGVQLLGVSVSGGTVTIDFSSEFVKIAEQSDGGVQAIRALMLTCTRYPGIRKVKILVDGEPYQLPTQEVPTFANVASEVETQYPEVMTIE
;
A
#
# COMPACT_ATOMS: atom_id res chain seq x y z
N MET A 1 40.73 -36.74 22.54
CA MET A 1 41.53 -36.75 21.31
C MET A 1 41.47 -35.34 20.72
N LYS A 2 42.54 -34.53 20.85
CA LYS A 2 42.53 -33.11 20.42
C LYS A 2 43.09 -33.02 19.00
N TRP A 3 42.34 -32.41 18.10
CA TRP A 3 42.75 -32.13 16.74
C TRP A 3 43.73 -30.94 16.70
N PRO A 4 44.80 -30.94 15.90
CA PRO A 4 45.71 -29.81 15.78
C PRO A 4 45.11 -28.73 14.89
N LYS A 5 45.16 -27.48 15.35
CA LYS A 5 44.78 -26.29 14.57
C LYS A 5 45.93 -25.96 13.58
N ILE A 6 45.72 -26.18 12.30
CA ILE A 6 46.66 -25.76 11.25
C ILE A 6 46.39 -24.27 10.98
N ARG A 7 47.38 -23.42 11.30
CA ARG A 7 47.41 -22.01 10.91
C ARG A 7 48.11 -21.90 9.55
N LEU A 8 47.34 -21.71 8.47
CA LEU A 8 47.87 -21.33 7.15
C LEU A 8 48.33 -19.87 7.18
N ARG A 9 49.58 -19.57 6.81
CA ARG A 9 50.13 -18.22 6.67
C ARG A 9 49.66 -17.64 5.34
N ARG A 10 49.27 -16.37 5.34
CA ARG A 10 48.75 -15.61 4.14
C ARG A 10 49.68 -15.68 2.91
N VAL A 11 50.97 -15.91 3.11
CA VAL A 11 52.01 -15.98 2.06
C VAL A 11 51.90 -17.23 1.19
N ASP A 12 51.30 -18.31 1.71
CA ASP A 12 51.23 -19.59 0.98
C ASP A 12 50.09 -19.63 -0.03
N VAL A 13 49.06 -18.80 0.15
CA VAL A 13 47.88 -18.74 -0.77
C VAL A 13 48.24 -18.03 -2.07
N GLU A 14 49.05 -16.97 -2.02
CA GLU A 14 49.47 -16.25 -3.22
C GLU A 14 50.40 -17.09 -4.13
N ARG A 15 51.29 -17.90 -3.53
CA ARG A 15 52.20 -18.79 -4.28
C ARG A 15 51.45 -19.92 -4.99
N VAL A 16 50.37 -20.43 -4.39
CA VAL A 16 49.55 -21.48 -5.02
C VAL A 16 48.73 -20.90 -6.19
N LEU A 17 48.20 -19.67 -6.07
CA LEU A 17 47.47 -19.00 -7.17
C LEU A 17 48.37 -18.66 -8.36
N ILE A 18 49.62 -18.26 -8.15
CA ILE A 18 50.60 -17.98 -9.23
C ILE A 18 51.00 -19.28 -9.93
N ALA A 19 51.18 -20.39 -9.21
CA ALA A 19 51.50 -21.68 -9.80
C ALA A 19 50.36 -22.25 -10.67
N CYS A 20 49.09 -22.05 -10.25
CA CYS A 20 47.93 -22.49 -11.05
C CYS A 20 47.72 -21.65 -12.30
N SER A 21 48.01 -20.35 -12.27
CA SER A 21 47.89 -19.51 -13.48
C SER A 21 48.97 -19.79 -14.51
N ALA A 22 50.20 -20.10 -14.10
CA ALA A 22 51.30 -20.48 -14.97
C ALA A 22 51.04 -21.84 -15.68
N ALA A 23 50.44 -22.80 -14.99
CA ALA A 23 50.09 -24.12 -15.55
C ALA A 23 48.96 -24.01 -16.59
N LEU A 24 47.99 -23.08 -16.40
CA LEU A 24 46.92 -22.87 -17.35
C LEU A 24 47.39 -22.22 -18.65
N VAL A 25 48.35 -21.29 -18.60
CA VAL A 25 48.94 -20.65 -19.79
C VAL A 25 49.83 -21.64 -20.59
N LEU A 26 50.51 -22.55 -19.92
CA LEU A 26 51.31 -23.58 -20.61
C LEU A 26 50.47 -24.65 -21.31
N MET A 27 49.29 -25.01 -20.78
CA MET A 27 48.36 -25.95 -21.41
C MET A 27 47.67 -25.36 -22.65
N LEU A 28 47.45 -24.05 -22.69
CA LEU A 28 46.85 -23.37 -23.85
C LEU A 28 47.85 -23.17 -25.02
N SER A 29 49.18 -23.14 -24.74
CA SER A 29 50.19 -22.95 -25.78
C SER A 29 50.65 -24.25 -26.49
N VAL A 30 50.31 -25.42 -25.97
CA VAL A 30 50.66 -26.73 -26.58
C VAL A 30 49.56 -27.27 -27.52
N ARG A 31 48.37 -26.67 -27.52
CA ARG A 31 47.23 -27.12 -28.34
C ARG A 31 47.08 -26.41 -29.67
N GLY A 32 48.03 -25.57 -30.06
CA GLY A 32 48.01 -24.75 -31.29
C GLY A 32 49.02 -25.15 -32.36
N ARG A 33 49.23 -26.45 -32.64
CA ARG A 33 49.98 -26.88 -33.84
C ARG A 33 49.42 -28.15 -34.39
N ASN A 34 49.02 -28.01 -35.66
CA ASN A 34 48.70 -29.04 -36.68
C ASN A 34 47.30 -29.67 -36.58
N MET A 35 46.41 -29.11 -37.42
CA MET A 35 45.76 -29.92 -38.47
C MET A 35 45.08 -28.97 -39.47
N GLU A 36 45.71 -28.80 -40.62
CA GLU A 36 45.02 -28.37 -41.84
C GLU A 36 44.07 -29.51 -42.23
N THR A 37 42.77 -29.23 -42.16
CA THR A 37 41.74 -30.01 -42.84
C THR A 37 40.83 -29.01 -43.52
N GLU A 38 40.62 -29.26 -44.81
CA GLU A 38 39.78 -28.51 -45.74
C GLU A 38 38.34 -28.30 -45.17
N PRO A 39 37.65 -27.21 -45.54
CA PRO A 39 36.30 -26.96 -45.04
C PRO A 39 35.30 -27.93 -45.69
N TYR A 40 34.79 -28.85 -44.90
CA TYR A 40 33.60 -29.61 -45.26
C TYR A 40 32.40 -28.68 -44.95
N GLU A 41 31.79 -28.13 -45.99
CA GLU A 41 30.50 -27.43 -45.90
C GLU A 41 29.41 -28.50 -45.81
N GLU A 42 28.95 -28.79 -44.57
CA GLU A 42 27.65 -29.41 -44.38
C GLU A 42 26.57 -28.33 -44.56
N PRO A 43 25.51 -28.59 -45.33
CA PRO A 43 24.40 -27.68 -45.44
C PRO A 43 23.71 -27.57 -44.05
N LEU A 44 23.76 -26.38 -43.47
CA LEU A 44 22.92 -26.07 -42.30
C LEU A 44 21.47 -26.28 -42.70
N GLU A 45 20.91 -27.45 -42.34
CA GLU A 45 19.47 -27.62 -42.28
C GLU A 45 18.92 -26.48 -41.34
N GLN A 46 18.26 -25.53 -41.97
CA GLN A 46 17.51 -24.51 -41.27
C GLN A 46 16.38 -25.23 -40.53
N ILE A 47 16.62 -25.52 -39.25
CA ILE A 47 15.52 -25.85 -38.33
C ILE A 47 14.58 -24.65 -38.40
N PRO A 48 13.33 -24.81 -38.86
CA PRO A 48 12.38 -23.72 -38.79
C PRO A 48 12.21 -23.40 -37.30
N VAL A 49 12.77 -22.28 -36.86
CA VAL A 49 12.38 -21.67 -35.59
C VAL A 49 10.91 -21.32 -35.79
N SER A 50 10.05 -22.21 -35.31
CA SER A 50 8.64 -21.91 -35.17
C SER A 50 8.56 -20.67 -34.29
N GLU A 51 8.43 -19.50 -34.89
CA GLU A 51 7.92 -18.29 -34.26
C GLU A 51 6.46 -18.53 -33.88
N THR A 52 6.27 -19.45 -32.96
CA THR A 52 5.09 -19.46 -32.12
C THR A 52 5.54 -18.99 -30.71
N ALA A 53 6.20 -17.85 -30.67
CA ALA A 53 6.05 -16.98 -29.54
C ALA A 53 4.57 -16.59 -29.59
N ALA A 54 3.75 -17.38 -28.88
CA ALA A 54 2.44 -16.92 -28.48
C ALA A 54 2.68 -15.53 -27.88
N SER A 55 2.29 -14.50 -28.64
CA SER A 55 2.00 -13.19 -28.11
C SER A 55 0.91 -13.46 -27.07
N ALA A 56 1.33 -13.75 -25.85
CA ALA A 56 0.48 -13.59 -24.70
C ALA A 56 0.09 -12.12 -24.76
N SER A 57 -1.08 -11.85 -25.30
CA SER A 57 -1.70 -10.53 -25.29
C SER A 57 -1.61 -10.10 -23.84
N ALA A 58 -0.73 -9.15 -23.53
CA ALA A 58 -0.65 -8.59 -22.19
C ALA A 58 -2.05 -8.06 -21.92
N LYS A 59 -2.80 -8.76 -21.06
CA LYS A 59 -4.14 -8.32 -20.69
C LYS A 59 -3.98 -6.91 -20.12
N ALA A 60 -4.78 -5.98 -20.63
CA ALA A 60 -4.76 -4.62 -20.13
C ALA A 60 -5.03 -4.66 -18.63
N LEU A 61 -4.17 -4.01 -17.83
CA LEU A 61 -4.37 -3.88 -16.40
C LEU A 61 -5.36 -2.74 -16.11
N GLN A 62 -6.09 -2.87 -15.05
CA GLN A 62 -6.99 -1.86 -14.50
C GLN A 62 -6.69 -1.73 -13.00
N GLN A 63 -6.69 -0.50 -12.52
CA GLN A 63 -6.41 -0.20 -11.12
C GLN A 63 -7.68 -0.30 -10.28
N THR A 64 -7.53 -0.83 -9.07
CA THR A 64 -8.57 -0.87 -8.04
C THR A 64 -7.94 -0.60 -6.67
N VAL A 65 -8.77 -0.16 -5.72
CA VAL A 65 -8.36 0.03 -4.33
C VAL A 65 -9.00 -1.05 -3.48
N VAL A 66 -8.19 -1.77 -2.74
CA VAL A 66 -8.60 -2.75 -1.74
C VAL A 66 -8.28 -2.23 -0.34
N TYR A 67 -8.99 -2.74 0.65
CA TYR A 67 -8.79 -2.39 2.04
C TYR A 67 -8.36 -3.64 2.80
N TYR A 68 -7.14 -3.62 3.32
CA TYR A 68 -6.58 -4.67 4.17
C TYR A 68 -6.48 -4.18 5.61
N GLU A 69 -6.27 -5.09 6.55
CA GLU A 69 -6.06 -4.78 7.95
C GLU A 69 -4.57 -4.90 8.30
N ASP A 70 -4.05 -3.95 9.07
CA ASP A 70 -2.71 -4.03 9.63
C ASP A 70 -2.67 -4.74 10.99
N GLY A 71 -1.48 -4.85 11.61
CA GLY A 71 -1.31 -5.51 12.90
C GLY A 71 -1.98 -4.82 14.09
N ASP A 72 -2.35 -3.54 13.96
CA ASP A 72 -3.02 -2.72 14.97
C ASP A 72 -4.54 -2.64 14.74
N GLY A 73 -5.06 -3.29 13.70
CA GLY A 73 -6.48 -3.35 13.35
C GLY A 73 -6.97 -2.19 12.50
N TYR A 74 -6.07 -1.40 11.91
CA TYR A 74 -6.45 -0.33 10.99
C TYR A 74 -6.73 -0.87 9.60
N LEU A 75 -7.74 -0.34 8.95
CA LEU A 75 -7.99 -0.56 7.53
C LEU A 75 -7.08 0.35 6.69
N VAL A 76 -6.25 -0.28 5.88
CA VAL A 76 -5.26 0.38 5.04
C VAL A 76 -5.66 0.26 3.57
N PRO A 77 -5.95 1.38 2.87
CA PRO A 77 -6.22 1.37 1.44
C PRO A 77 -4.95 1.09 0.65
N VAL A 78 -5.03 0.13 -0.28
CA VAL A 78 -3.93 -0.25 -1.16
C VAL A 78 -4.41 -0.29 -2.60
N GLN A 79 -3.77 0.48 -3.48
CA GLN A 79 -3.99 0.37 -4.91
C GLN A 79 -3.32 -0.89 -5.46
N ARG A 80 -4.11 -1.66 -6.22
CA ARG A 80 -3.64 -2.86 -6.90
C ARG A 80 -4.00 -2.84 -8.38
N ASP A 81 -3.11 -3.43 -9.18
CA ASP A 81 -3.39 -3.71 -10.58
C ASP A 81 -4.08 -5.07 -10.72
N VAL A 82 -5.18 -5.10 -11.43
CA VAL A 82 -5.94 -6.31 -11.77
C VAL A 82 -6.08 -6.45 -13.28
N GLU A 83 -6.19 -7.66 -13.78
CA GLU A 83 -6.52 -7.86 -15.18
C GLU A 83 -7.88 -7.23 -15.51
N ARG A 84 -7.93 -6.47 -16.60
CA ARG A 84 -9.16 -5.85 -17.06
C ARG A 84 -10.22 -6.92 -17.38
N GLN A 85 -11.35 -6.85 -16.71
CA GLN A 85 -12.44 -7.79 -16.85
C GLN A 85 -13.80 -7.12 -16.59
N ASP A 86 -14.85 -7.72 -17.12
CA ASP A 86 -16.21 -7.36 -16.70
C ASP A 86 -16.38 -7.75 -15.23
N GLY A 87 -17.01 -6.87 -14.44
CA GLY A 87 -17.19 -7.12 -13.00
C GLY A 87 -15.97 -6.82 -12.15
N ILE A 88 -15.21 -5.76 -12.46
CA ILE A 88 -14.05 -5.29 -11.66
C ILE A 88 -14.39 -5.15 -10.17
N ALA A 89 -15.56 -4.65 -9.81
CA ALA A 89 -15.98 -4.49 -8.43
C ALA A 89 -16.03 -5.84 -7.68
N LYS A 90 -16.53 -6.91 -8.33
CA LYS A 90 -16.50 -8.26 -7.76
C LYS A 90 -15.07 -8.80 -7.62
N ALA A 91 -14.20 -8.53 -8.61
CA ALA A 91 -12.79 -8.91 -8.54
C ALA A 91 -12.08 -8.18 -7.39
N THR A 92 -12.37 -6.90 -7.17
CA THR A 92 -11.86 -6.11 -6.05
C THR A 92 -12.21 -6.76 -4.70
N LEU A 93 -13.48 -7.14 -4.50
CA LEU A 93 -13.90 -7.85 -3.29
C LEU A 93 -13.16 -9.19 -3.14
N GLY A 94 -12.95 -9.92 -4.23
CA GLY A 94 -12.22 -11.19 -4.25
C GLY A 94 -10.76 -11.08 -3.76
N LEU A 95 -10.11 -9.92 -3.95
CA LEU A 95 -8.75 -9.69 -3.43
C LEU A 95 -8.70 -9.50 -1.90
N MET A 96 -9.82 -9.15 -1.29
CA MET A 96 -9.93 -8.97 0.16
C MET A 96 -10.32 -10.25 0.90
N VAL A 97 -10.59 -11.36 0.19
CA VAL A 97 -10.90 -12.67 0.77
C VAL A 97 -9.60 -13.38 1.16
N GLN A 98 -9.54 -13.90 2.38
CA GLN A 98 -8.44 -14.73 2.88
C GLN A 98 -8.28 -15.97 1.98
N SER A 99 -7.06 -16.21 1.56
CA SER A 99 -6.64 -17.37 0.79
C SER A 99 -5.11 -17.40 0.74
N ALA A 100 -4.52 -18.56 0.50
CA ALA A 100 -3.06 -18.69 0.45
C ALA A 100 -2.38 -17.66 -0.47
N ARG A 101 -3.01 -17.29 -1.59
CA ARG A 101 -2.50 -16.28 -2.51
C ARG A 101 -2.67 -14.86 -1.99
N ASN A 102 -3.90 -14.49 -1.59
CA ASN A 102 -4.18 -13.13 -1.13
C ASN A 102 -3.45 -12.81 0.17
N ASP A 103 -3.35 -13.81 1.08
CA ASP A 103 -2.62 -13.69 2.34
C ASP A 103 -1.13 -13.42 2.08
N MET A 104 -0.52 -14.17 1.15
CA MET A 104 0.88 -13.95 0.76
C MET A 104 1.08 -12.58 0.10
N ASP A 105 0.16 -12.16 -0.77
CA ASP A 105 0.25 -10.85 -1.45
C ASP A 105 0.03 -9.68 -0.48
N ALA A 106 -0.85 -9.81 0.52
CA ALA A 106 -1.06 -8.82 1.57
C ALA A 106 0.10 -8.80 2.58
N ALA A 107 0.62 -9.98 2.98
CA ALA A 107 1.72 -10.12 3.93
C ALA A 107 3.02 -9.44 3.45
N ARG A 108 3.27 -9.34 2.14
CA ARG A 108 4.39 -8.56 1.58
C ARG A 108 4.33 -7.08 1.96
N LEU A 109 3.14 -6.58 2.24
CA LEU A 109 2.89 -5.22 2.69
C LEU A 109 2.79 -5.12 4.22
N GLY A 110 2.86 -6.25 4.95
CA GLY A 110 2.59 -6.32 6.38
C GLY A 110 1.10 -6.26 6.73
N LEU A 111 0.23 -6.65 5.79
CA LEU A 111 -1.22 -6.54 5.89
C LEU A 111 -1.90 -7.90 5.81
N THR A 112 -3.19 -7.94 6.18
CA THR A 112 -4.04 -9.14 6.16
C THR A 112 -5.37 -8.86 5.45
N PRO A 113 -5.87 -9.76 4.59
CA PRO A 113 -7.20 -9.66 4.01
C PRO A 113 -8.29 -9.75 5.09
N VAL A 114 -9.36 -8.96 4.94
CA VAL A 114 -10.38 -8.76 5.98
C VAL A 114 -11.62 -9.64 5.84
N VAL A 115 -11.76 -10.35 4.73
CA VAL A 115 -12.94 -11.19 4.46
C VAL A 115 -12.60 -12.66 4.71
N PRO A 116 -13.39 -13.43 5.46
CA PRO A 116 -13.13 -14.83 5.77
C PRO A 116 -12.91 -15.70 4.53
N GLU A 117 -12.05 -16.73 4.67
CA GLU A 117 -11.72 -17.67 3.61
C GLU A 117 -12.98 -18.37 3.06
N GLY A 118 -12.98 -18.61 1.76
CA GLY A 118 -14.10 -19.26 1.07
C GLY A 118 -15.32 -18.39 0.83
N THR A 119 -15.33 -17.15 1.31
CA THR A 119 -16.41 -16.20 1.01
C THR A 119 -16.49 -15.93 -0.49
N THR A 120 -17.68 -16.05 -1.03
CA THR A 120 -18.00 -15.67 -2.41
C THR A 120 -19.01 -14.53 -2.42
N PHE A 121 -19.01 -13.77 -3.51
CA PHE A 121 -19.89 -12.61 -3.68
C PHE A 121 -20.77 -12.77 -4.92
N ASP A 122 -22.02 -12.40 -4.80
CA ASP A 122 -22.86 -11.97 -5.93
C ASP A 122 -23.13 -10.47 -5.79
N LEU A 123 -22.94 -9.72 -6.88
CA LEU A 123 -22.94 -8.27 -6.85
C LEU A 123 -23.83 -7.72 -7.95
N ASP A 124 -24.80 -6.90 -7.54
CA ASP A 124 -25.67 -6.14 -8.43
C ASP A 124 -25.51 -4.65 -8.17
N ILE A 125 -25.14 -3.90 -9.20
CA ILE A 125 -24.94 -2.45 -9.11
C ILE A 125 -25.96 -1.78 -10.02
N SER A 126 -26.87 -1.01 -9.43
CA SER A 126 -27.93 -0.31 -10.14
C SER A 126 -28.22 1.05 -9.53
N GLN A 127 -28.29 2.10 -10.35
CA GLN A 127 -28.66 3.46 -9.94
C GLN A 127 -27.81 4.03 -8.77
N GLY A 128 -26.54 3.65 -8.68
CA GLY A 128 -25.64 4.09 -7.60
C GLY A 128 -25.69 3.23 -6.35
N HIS A 129 -26.52 2.21 -6.31
CA HIS A 129 -26.66 1.28 -5.20
C HIS A 129 -25.98 -0.05 -5.54
N ALA A 130 -25.09 -0.53 -4.68
CA ALA A 130 -24.49 -1.85 -4.77
C ALA A 130 -25.14 -2.79 -3.76
N ARG A 131 -25.70 -3.91 -4.24
CA ARG A 131 -26.21 -4.98 -3.42
C ARG A 131 -25.22 -6.13 -3.44
N VAL A 132 -24.63 -6.41 -2.28
CA VAL A 132 -23.63 -7.44 -2.09
C VAL A 132 -24.28 -8.64 -1.41
N ASP A 133 -24.39 -9.76 -2.11
CA ASP A 133 -24.79 -11.02 -1.53
C ASP A 133 -23.55 -11.85 -1.22
N MET A 134 -23.30 -12.07 0.06
CA MET A 134 -22.17 -12.84 0.57
C MET A 134 -22.60 -14.28 0.86
N SER A 135 -21.75 -15.25 0.56
CA SER A 135 -21.98 -16.62 1.01
C SER A 135 -21.85 -16.74 2.53
N HIS A 136 -22.32 -17.85 3.08
CA HIS A 136 -22.35 -18.09 4.53
C HIS A 136 -20.99 -17.93 5.21
N GLN A 137 -19.90 -18.21 4.50
CA GLN A 137 -18.52 -18.08 5.03
C GLN A 137 -18.21 -16.67 5.56
N ALA A 138 -18.86 -15.63 5.03
CA ALA A 138 -18.75 -14.28 5.57
C ALA A 138 -19.21 -14.15 7.05
N MET A 139 -19.93 -15.14 7.56
CA MET A 139 -20.36 -15.22 8.96
C MET A 139 -19.30 -15.83 9.89
N GLU A 140 -18.18 -16.34 9.34
CA GLU A 140 -17.12 -17.04 10.08
C GLU A 140 -16.01 -16.08 10.53
N THR A 141 -16.38 -14.98 11.12
CA THR A 141 -15.48 -13.98 11.71
C THR A 141 -15.11 -14.34 13.15
N ALA A 142 -13.94 -13.92 13.62
CA ALA A 142 -13.47 -14.22 14.97
C ALA A 142 -14.20 -13.41 16.04
N ASP A 143 -14.52 -12.15 15.73
CA ASP A 143 -15.14 -11.22 16.67
C ASP A 143 -15.87 -10.08 15.94
N ARG A 144 -16.40 -9.16 16.73
CA ARG A 144 -17.14 -8.00 16.21
C ARG A 144 -16.24 -6.99 15.49
N ALA A 145 -14.99 -6.83 15.91
CA ALA A 145 -14.08 -5.88 15.28
C ALA A 145 -13.77 -6.34 13.84
N GLN A 146 -13.53 -7.63 13.64
CA GLN A 146 -13.35 -8.21 12.31
C GLN A 146 -14.59 -8.04 11.43
N GLU A 147 -15.81 -8.21 11.98
CA GLU A 147 -17.05 -7.96 11.25
C GLU A 147 -17.20 -6.50 10.81
N GLU A 148 -16.92 -5.57 11.72
CA GLU A 148 -16.99 -4.13 11.46
C GLU A 148 -15.95 -3.72 10.41
N ASN A 149 -14.72 -4.25 10.49
CA ASN A 149 -13.67 -4.03 9.50
C ASN A 149 -14.05 -4.62 8.15
N MET A 150 -14.54 -5.85 8.08
CA MET A 150 -15.01 -6.47 6.83
C MET A 150 -16.11 -5.63 6.17
N ARG A 151 -17.17 -5.27 6.92
CA ARG A 151 -18.26 -4.44 6.39
C ARG A 151 -17.75 -3.10 5.89
N THR A 152 -16.93 -2.41 6.68
CA THR A 152 -16.36 -1.10 6.35
C THR A 152 -15.48 -1.18 5.11
N ALA A 153 -14.59 -2.18 5.03
CA ALA A 153 -13.71 -2.40 3.89
C ALA A 153 -14.49 -2.65 2.59
N ILE A 154 -15.56 -3.46 2.64
CA ILE A 154 -16.42 -3.71 1.48
C ILE A 154 -17.12 -2.42 1.03
N VAL A 155 -17.67 -1.63 1.95
CA VAL A 155 -18.31 -0.35 1.64
C VAL A 155 -17.32 0.62 1.00
N TRP A 156 -16.13 0.76 1.60
CA TRP A 156 -15.10 1.66 1.10
C TRP A 156 -14.58 1.21 -0.27
N ALA A 157 -14.28 -0.06 -0.46
CA ALA A 157 -13.78 -0.59 -1.73
C ALA A 157 -14.78 -0.42 -2.88
N LEU A 158 -16.08 -0.66 -2.63
CA LEU A 158 -17.10 -0.50 -3.65
C LEU A 158 -17.39 0.96 -3.97
N THR A 159 -17.34 1.83 -2.98
CA THR A 159 -17.57 3.28 -3.19
C THR A 159 -16.34 4.02 -3.72
N GLU A 160 -15.19 3.34 -3.97
CA GLU A 160 -14.13 3.87 -4.83
C GLU A 160 -14.56 3.98 -6.30
N PHE A 161 -15.53 3.17 -6.72
CA PHE A 161 -16.10 3.28 -8.05
C PHE A 161 -17.12 4.43 -8.09
N ASP A 162 -16.92 5.42 -8.95
CA ASP A 162 -17.80 6.60 -9.10
C ASP A 162 -19.29 6.24 -9.33
N THR A 163 -19.53 5.02 -9.83
CA THR A 163 -20.87 4.49 -10.08
C THR A 163 -21.57 3.98 -8.84
N VAL A 164 -20.89 3.87 -7.69
CA VAL A 164 -21.44 3.35 -6.43
C VAL A 164 -21.45 4.45 -5.37
N LYS A 165 -22.60 4.67 -4.77
CA LYS A 165 -22.79 5.67 -3.69
C LYS A 165 -23.07 5.05 -2.34
N ASP A 166 -23.74 3.91 -2.34
CA ASP A 166 -24.10 3.19 -1.13
C ASP A 166 -24.16 1.68 -1.38
N VAL A 167 -24.06 0.90 -0.29
CA VAL A 167 -23.94 -0.56 -0.30
C VAL A 167 -24.93 -1.18 0.66
N SER A 168 -25.65 -2.22 0.24
CA SER A 168 -26.45 -3.09 1.12
C SER A 168 -25.99 -4.53 1.05
N PHE A 169 -26.33 -5.31 2.08
CA PHE A 169 -25.84 -6.66 2.25
C PHE A 169 -26.96 -7.69 2.30
N LEU A 170 -26.68 -8.86 1.73
CA LEU A 170 -27.41 -10.11 1.91
C LEU A 170 -26.42 -11.17 2.34
N VAL A 171 -26.93 -12.25 2.92
CA VAL A 171 -26.17 -13.48 3.17
C VAL A 171 -27.02 -14.66 2.67
N ASP A 172 -26.46 -15.45 1.74
CA ASP A 172 -27.15 -16.56 1.04
C ASP A 172 -28.49 -16.11 0.45
N GLY A 173 -28.51 -14.95 -0.22
CA GLY A 173 -29.70 -14.36 -0.85
C GLY A 173 -30.72 -13.77 0.12
N GLN A 174 -30.42 -13.74 1.42
CA GLN A 174 -31.39 -13.33 2.43
C GLN A 174 -30.94 -12.05 3.18
N LYS A 175 -31.88 -11.17 3.44
CA LYS A 175 -31.66 -10.03 4.32
C LYS A 175 -31.46 -10.51 5.76
N ARG A 176 -30.44 -9.99 6.42
CA ARG A 176 -30.16 -10.20 7.84
C ARG A 176 -30.05 -8.87 8.55
N SER A 177 -30.40 -8.86 9.84
CA SER A 177 -30.24 -7.66 10.65
C SER A 177 -28.78 -7.46 11.08
N ALA A 178 -28.04 -8.55 11.30
CA ALA A 178 -26.67 -8.49 11.76
C ALA A 178 -25.86 -9.73 11.31
N LEU A 179 -24.55 -9.62 11.36
CA LEU A 179 -23.59 -10.70 11.29
C LEU A 179 -23.52 -11.48 12.62
N THR A 180 -22.66 -12.48 12.71
CA THR A 180 -22.57 -13.45 13.84
C THR A 180 -22.35 -12.76 15.20
N HIS A 181 -21.46 -11.76 15.24
CA HIS A 181 -21.08 -11.02 16.45
C HIS A 181 -21.87 -9.72 16.65
N GLY A 182 -22.91 -9.51 15.85
CA GLY A 182 -23.89 -8.43 16.04
C GLY A 182 -23.61 -7.16 15.26
N THR A 183 -22.69 -7.17 14.30
CA THR A 183 -22.49 -6.03 13.40
C THR A 183 -23.70 -5.88 12.49
N ASP A 184 -24.35 -4.72 12.56
CA ASP A 184 -25.54 -4.39 11.77
C ASP A 184 -25.24 -4.37 10.28
N ILE A 185 -26.03 -5.11 9.50
CA ILE A 185 -26.03 -5.14 8.03
C ILE A 185 -27.42 -4.94 7.40
N SER A 186 -28.37 -4.46 8.19
CA SER A 186 -29.78 -4.35 7.79
C SER A 186 -30.05 -3.16 6.86
N GLY A 187 -29.16 -2.16 6.88
CA GLY A 187 -29.32 -0.89 6.19
C GLY A 187 -28.65 -0.80 4.83
N SER A 188 -28.60 0.44 4.35
CA SER A 188 -27.73 0.87 3.25
C SER A 188 -26.61 1.73 3.86
N TYR A 189 -25.38 1.47 3.46
CA TYR A 189 -24.18 2.03 4.06
C TYR A 189 -23.44 2.90 3.04
N THR A 190 -23.08 4.09 3.46
CA THR A 190 -22.19 5.01 2.75
C THR A 190 -20.83 5.07 3.44
N ARG A 191 -19.86 5.77 2.87
CA ARG A 191 -18.61 6.05 3.56
C ARG A 191 -18.87 6.83 4.83
N VAL A 192 -18.46 6.25 5.93
CA VAL A 192 -18.31 6.90 7.23
C VAL A 192 -16.84 6.89 7.58
N GLY A 193 -16.44 7.58 8.65
CA GLY A 193 -15.04 7.66 9.04
C GLY A 193 -14.31 6.34 9.04
N LEU A 194 -13.16 6.32 8.37
CA LEU A 194 -12.28 5.16 8.34
C LEU A 194 -11.31 5.27 9.52
N ASN A 195 -11.16 4.19 10.29
CA ASN A 195 -10.27 4.14 11.44
C ASN A 195 -10.53 5.28 12.44
N GLN A 196 -11.74 5.33 12.97
CA GLN A 196 -12.12 6.41 13.90
C GLN A 196 -11.30 6.34 15.19
N GLU A 197 -10.63 7.44 15.54
CA GLU A 197 -9.82 7.53 16.77
C GLU A 197 -10.65 7.45 18.04
N GLU A 198 -11.88 7.92 17.99
CA GLU A 198 -12.83 7.85 19.08
C GLU A 198 -14.05 7.05 18.62
N PRO A 199 -14.53 6.08 19.40
CA PRO A 199 -15.80 5.46 19.10
C PRO A 199 -16.87 6.54 19.00
N ALA A 200 -17.77 6.41 18.03
CA ALA A 200 -18.87 7.35 17.83
C ALA A 200 -19.69 7.43 19.13
N GLN A 201 -19.34 8.37 19.99
CA GLN A 201 -20.21 8.80 21.08
C GLN A 201 -21.35 9.58 20.46
N GLU A 202 -22.46 9.67 21.18
CA GLU A 202 -23.63 10.48 20.75
C GLU A 202 -23.11 11.78 20.15
N THR A 203 -23.30 11.95 18.85
CA THR A 203 -22.82 13.12 18.11
C THR A 203 -23.51 14.34 18.64
N PHE A 204 -22.80 15.18 19.39
CA PHE A 204 -23.27 16.49 19.74
C PHE A 204 -23.54 17.31 18.47
N ALA A 205 -24.56 18.14 18.49
CA ALA A 205 -24.87 19.00 17.34
C ALA A 205 -23.64 19.82 16.95
N GLY A 206 -23.24 19.75 15.66
CA GLY A 206 -22.07 20.46 15.15
C GLY A 206 -20.77 19.64 15.14
N ALA A 207 -20.82 18.34 15.50
CA ALA A 207 -19.69 17.46 15.25
C ALA A 207 -19.44 17.30 13.75
N GLN A 208 -18.21 17.46 13.34
CA GLN A 208 -17.71 17.23 11.98
C GLN A 208 -16.67 16.12 12.04
N GLU A 209 -16.42 15.46 10.93
CA GLU A 209 -15.39 14.44 10.83
C GLU A 209 -14.34 14.87 9.82
N ILE A 210 -13.08 14.88 10.24
CA ILE A 210 -11.95 15.10 9.35
C ILE A 210 -11.16 13.80 9.19
N GLN A 211 -10.64 13.56 7.99
CA GLN A 211 -9.77 12.43 7.72
C GLN A 211 -8.37 12.91 7.42
N MET A 212 -7.40 12.32 8.10
CA MET A 212 -5.98 12.59 7.96
C MET A 212 -5.25 11.31 7.64
N TYR A 213 -4.02 11.42 7.17
CA TYR A 213 -3.15 10.27 6.93
C TYR A 213 -1.94 10.35 7.84
N PHE A 214 -1.57 9.23 8.45
CA PHE A 214 -0.37 9.13 9.28
C PHE A 214 0.48 7.95 8.82
N PRO A 215 1.83 8.03 8.90
CA PRO A 215 2.69 6.90 8.67
C PRO A 215 2.43 5.79 9.70
N ALA A 216 2.40 4.54 9.26
CA ALA A 216 2.49 3.39 10.15
C ALA A 216 3.85 3.39 10.86
N GLN A 217 4.00 2.68 11.97
CA GLN A 217 5.22 2.67 12.80
C GLN A 217 6.48 2.26 12.02
N ASP A 218 6.35 1.45 10.98
CA ASP A 218 7.45 1.06 10.10
C ASP A 218 7.74 2.05 8.97
N GLY A 219 6.98 3.15 8.88
CA GLY A 219 7.10 4.20 7.87
C GLY A 219 6.75 3.79 6.44
N ARG A 220 6.32 2.54 6.21
CA ARG A 220 6.09 2.00 4.86
C ARG A 220 4.74 2.35 4.28
N LEU A 221 3.72 2.44 5.12
CA LEU A 221 2.34 2.65 4.75
C LEU A 221 1.80 3.95 5.32
N LEU A 222 0.85 4.54 4.63
CA LEU A 222 0.04 5.66 5.11
C LEU A 222 -1.34 5.15 5.49
N VAL A 223 -1.70 5.34 6.74
CA VAL A 223 -2.95 4.91 7.35
C VAL A 223 -3.89 6.10 7.44
N PRO A 224 -5.09 6.05 6.81
CA PRO A 224 -6.11 7.07 7.00
C PRO A 224 -6.72 6.94 8.40
N VAL A 225 -6.90 8.07 9.08
CA VAL A 225 -7.52 8.13 10.40
C VAL A 225 -8.57 9.22 10.40
N SER A 226 -9.74 8.92 10.94
CA SER A 226 -10.84 9.87 11.11
C SER A 226 -10.93 10.36 12.55
N ARG A 227 -11.03 11.68 12.69
CA ARG A 227 -11.17 12.36 13.97
C ARG A 227 -12.42 13.21 14.00
N THR A 228 -13.22 13.08 15.06
CA THR A 228 -14.36 13.97 15.30
C THR A 228 -13.85 15.30 15.85
N ILE A 229 -14.26 16.38 15.21
CA ILE A 229 -13.95 17.76 15.62
C ILE A 229 -15.23 18.54 15.88
N TYR A 230 -15.11 19.61 16.66
CA TYR A 230 -16.18 20.58 16.91
C TYR A 230 -15.71 21.93 16.37
N GLY A 231 -16.12 22.25 15.14
CA GLY A 231 -15.68 23.46 14.47
C GLY A 231 -15.86 23.40 12.97
N SER A 232 -15.03 24.10 12.24
CA SER A 232 -15.08 24.15 10.78
C SER A 232 -14.39 22.91 10.18
N ASP A 233 -15.08 22.18 9.30
CA ASP A 233 -14.45 21.18 8.45
C ASP A 233 -13.81 21.87 7.25
N ASP A 234 -12.63 22.43 7.46
CA ASP A 234 -11.82 23.03 6.42
C ASP A 234 -10.36 22.54 6.45
N VAL A 235 -9.65 22.79 5.38
CA VAL A 235 -8.27 22.33 5.26
C VAL A 235 -7.33 22.91 6.31
N ALA A 236 -7.62 24.11 6.83
CA ALA A 236 -6.78 24.72 7.88
C ALA A 236 -6.94 23.95 9.20
N THR A 237 -8.16 23.55 9.53
CA THR A 237 -8.45 22.68 10.68
C THR A 237 -7.78 21.31 10.51
N ALA A 238 -7.87 20.71 9.31
CA ALA A 238 -7.21 19.43 9.04
C ALA A 238 -5.69 19.51 9.19
N VAL A 239 -5.05 20.57 8.69
CA VAL A 239 -3.60 20.80 8.88
C VAL A 239 -3.26 20.98 10.35
N PHE A 240 -4.08 21.72 11.11
CA PHE A 240 -3.87 21.91 12.54
C PHE A 240 -3.98 20.57 13.30
N GLU A 241 -4.99 19.76 13.01
CA GLU A 241 -5.16 18.45 13.63
C GLU A 241 -4.08 17.44 13.20
N PHE A 242 -3.64 17.52 11.94
CA PHE A 242 -2.49 16.76 11.46
C PHE A 242 -1.20 17.10 12.24
N LEU A 243 -0.96 18.38 12.51
CA LEU A 243 0.18 18.83 13.30
C LEU A 243 0.14 18.29 14.74
N ARG A 244 -1.04 18.13 15.32
CA ARG A 244 -1.21 17.51 16.64
C ARG A 244 -0.78 16.03 16.68
N GLY A 245 -0.68 15.41 15.51
CA GLY A 245 -0.32 14.01 15.37
C GLY A 245 -1.48 13.04 15.64
N PRO A 246 -1.23 11.73 15.51
CA PRO A 246 -2.19 10.69 15.83
C PRO A 246 -2.40 10.58 17.35
N LYS A 247 -3.43 9.83 17.77
CA LYS A 247 -3.68 9.52 19.17
C LYS A 247 -2.48 8.81 19.80
N THR A 248 -2.17 9.13 21.03
CA THR A 248 -1.14 8.42 21.80
C THR A 248 -1.45 6.92 21.84
N ASP A 249 -0.45 6.09 21.73
CA ASP A 249 -0.54 4.61 21.69
C ASP A 249 -1.35 4.05 20.51
N SER A 250 -1.48 4.81 19.43
CA SER A 250 -2.17 4.37 18.19
C SER A 250 -1.35 3.42 17.31
N GLY A 251 -0.05 3.24 17.57
CA GLY A 251 0.83 2.52 16.64
C GLY A 251 1.20 3.33 15.38
N LEU A 252 0.79 4.60 15.29
CA LEU A 252 1.09 5.48 14.17
C LEU A 252 2.14 6.51 14.53
N GLU A 253 2.93 6.94 13.55
CA GLU A 253 3.99 7.92 13.76
C GLU A 253 3.48 9.35 13.66
N THR A 254 4.03 10.22 14.51
CA THR A 254 3.85 11.66 14.38
C THR A 254 4.69 12.14 13.19
N PRO A 255 4.06 12.63 12.10
CA PRO A 255 4.78 12.86 10.85
C PRO A 255 5.70 14.07 10.86
N LEU A 256 5.39 15.09 11.68
CA LEU A 256 6.15 16.34 11.73
C LEU A 256 7.13 16.36 12.91
N PRO A 257 8.28 17.05 12.76
CA PRO A 257 9.24 17.21 13.83
C PRO A 257 8.64 17.87 15.08
N GLU A 258 9.18 17.53 16.24
CA GLU A 258 8.77 18.14 17.50
C GLU A 258 9.02 19.66 17.49
N GLY A 259 8.05 20.42 18.02
CA GLY A 259 8.14 21.87 18.16
C GLY A 259 7.70 22.67 16.92
N VAL A 260 7.36 22.01 15.82
CA VAL A 260 6.78 22.70 14.65
C VAL A 260 5.49 23.41 15.02
N GLN A 261 5.37 24.67 14.60
CA GLN A 261 4.16 25.48 14.78
C GLN A 261 3.55 25.83 13.42
N LEU A 262 2.23 25.87 13.37
CA LEU A 262 1.47 26.34 12.21
C LEU A 262 1.36 27.86 12.29
N LEU A 263 2.01 28.59 11.36
CA LEU A 263 1.99 30.05 11.29
C LEU A 263 0.83 30.56 10.42
N GLY A 264 0.42 29.76 9.42
CA GLY A 264 -0.72 30.14 8.60
C GLY A 264 -1.11 29.09 7.57
N VAL A 265 -2.38 29.15 7.14
CA VAL A 265 -2.92 28.36 6.02
C VAL A 265 -3.73 29.29 5.13
N SER A 266 -3.52 29.21 3.83
CA SER A 266 -4.34 29.94 2.85
C SER A 266 -4.60 29.09 1.62
N VAL A 267 -5.76 29.30 0.98
CA VAL A 267 -6.17 28.58 -0.23
C VAL A 267 -6.39 29.57 -1.36
N SER A 268 -5.75 29.34 -2.49
CA SER A 268 -5.94 30.13 -3.71
C SER A 268 -5.71 29.31 -4.96
N GLY A 269 -6.63 29.39 -5.92
CA GLY A 269 -6.49 28.72 -7.23
C GLY A 269 -6.28 27.21 -7.17
N GLY A 270 -6.85 26.53 -6.18
CA GLY A 270 -6.69 25.07 -5.98
C GLY A 270 -5.34 24.68 -5.35
N THR A 271 -4.60 25.66 -4.83
CA THR A 271 -3.36 25.44 -4.05
C THR A 271 -3.62 25.82 -2.61
N VAL A 272 -3.34 24.92 -1.68
CA VAL A 272 -3.19 25.24 -0.26
C VAL A 272 -1.74 25.63 0.00
N THR A 273 -1.52 26.78 0.63
CA THR A 273 -0.21 27.24 1.11
C THR A 273 -0.22 27.16 2.63
N ILE A 274 0.75 26.43 3.18
CA ILE A 274 0.90 26.19 4.61
C ILE A 274 2.23 26.79 5.05
N ASP A 275 2.20 27.65 6.06
CA ASP A 275 3.39 28.27 6.63
C ASP A 275 3.68 27.66 8.00
N PHE A 276 4.85 27.04 8.14
CA PHE A 276 5.34 26.44 9.37
C PHE A 276 6.51 27.23 9.95
N SER A 277 6.77 27.07 11.24
CA SER A 277 7.96 27.62 11.90
C SER A 277 9.26 26.92 11.43
N SER A 278 10.40 27.53 11.76
CA SER A 278 11.74 27.08 11.36
C SER A 278 12.06 25.61 11.74
N GLU A 279 11.42 25.10 12.79
CA GLU A 279 11.59 23.69 13.24
C GLU A 279 11.21 22.68 12.15
N PHE A 280 10.35 23.08 11.22
CA PHE A 280 9.92 22.24 10.12
C PHE A 280 11.09 21.72 9.25
N VAL A 281 12.20 22.47 9.14
CA VAL A 281 13.35 22.06 8.32
C VAL A 281 13.97 20.74 8.79
N LYS A 282 13.77 20.37 10.07
CA LYS A 282 14.23 19.09 10.62
C LYS A 282 13.54 17.86 10.02
N ILE A 283 12.49 18.07 9.23
CA ILE A 283 11.83 16.97 8.50
C ILE A 283 12.80 16.24 7.57
N ALA A 284 13.81 16.96 7.03
CA ALA A 284 14.85 16.38 6.20
C ALA A 284 15.81 15.43 6.96
N GLU A 285 15.79 15.44 8.29
CA GLU A 285 16.59 14.56 9.14
C GLU A 285 15.92 13.18 9.38
N GLN A 286 14.65 13.03 8.98
CA GLN A 286 13.95 11.74 9.04
C GLN A 286 14.61 10.72 8.11
N SER A 287 14.44 9.42 8.38
CA SER A 287 15.11 8.33 7.68
C SER A 287 14.86 8.32 6.16
N ASP A 288 13.67 8.77 5.73
CA ASP A 288 13.24 8.90 4.34
C ASP A 288 13.37 10.35 3.80
N GLY A 289 14.02 11.25 4.56
CA GLY A 289 14.10 12.68 4.24
C GLY A 289 12.76 13.40 4.32
N GLY A 290 11.79 12.85 5.06
CA GLY A 290 10.46 13.41 5.26
C GLY A 290 9.48 13.15 4.11
N VAL A 291 9.79 12.24 3.21
CA VAL A 291 8.93 11.95 2.05
C VAL A 291 7.55 11.47 2.50
N GLN A 292 7.47 10.51 3.43
CA GLN A 292 6.19 9.98 3.92
C GLN A 292 5.37 11.02 4.67
N ALA A 293 6.01 11.85 5.49
CA ALA A 293 5.34 12.94 6.18
C ALA A 293 4.73 13.97 5.21
N ILE A 294 5.46 14.32 4.16
CA ILE A 294 4.97 15.23 3.11
C ILE A 294 3.83 14.57 2.30
N ARG A 295 3.95 13.29 1.94
CA ARG A 295 2.88 12.55 1.26
C ARG A 295 1.61 12.49 2.13
N ALA A 296 1.74 12.22 3.42
CA ALA A 296 0.63 12.21 4.39
C ALA A 296 -0.07 13.57 4.45
N LEU A 297 0.69 14.66 4.55
CA LEU A 297 0.16 16.03 4.54
C LEU A 297 -0.54 16.37 3.21
N MET A 298 0.05 16.01 2.07
CA MET A 298 -0.55 16.22 0.76
C MET A 298 -1.88 15.48 0.62
N LEU A 299 -1.94 14.20 1.02
CA LEU A 299 -3.16 13.40 0.99
C LEU A 299 -4.24 14.00 1.90
N THR A 300 -3.86 14.43 3.10
CA THR A 300 -4.77 15.09 4.04
C THR A 300 -5.39 16.35 3.41
N CYS A 301 -4.58 17.19 2.78
CA CYS A 301 -5.05 18.42 2.15
C CYS A 301 -5.90 18.18 0.89
N THR A 302 -5.52 17.22 0.05
CA THR A 302 -6.20 16.99 -1.25
C THR A 302 -7.53 16.27 -1.13
N ARG A 303 -7.90 15.79 0.06
CA ARG A 303 -9.28 15.34 0.32
C ARG A 303 -10.32 16.46 0.24
N TYR A 304 -9.90 17.70 0.43
CA TYR A 304 -10.80 18.84 0.35
C TYR A 304 -11.10 19.21 -1.09
N PRO A 305 -12.38 19.37 -1.48
CA PRO A 305 -12.77 19.64 -2.84
C PRO A 305 -12.08 20.88 -3.42
N GLY A 306 -11.52 20.72 -4.61
CA GLY A 306 -10.87 21.80 -5.33
C GLY A 306 -9.38 22.03 -4.98
N ILE A 307 -8.83 21.37 -3.95
CA ILE A 307 -7.41 21.41 -3.63
C ILE A 307 -6.68 20.35 -4.47
N ARG A 308 -5.68 20.79 -5.24
CA ARG A 308 -4.87 19.95 -6.13
C ARG A 308 -3.38 20.09 -5.93
N LYS A 309 -2.95 21.11 -5.17
CA LYS A 309 -1.53 21.38 -4.91
C LYS A 309 -1.34 21.80 -3.46
N VAL A 310 -0.19 21.43 -2.91
CA VAL A 310 0.27 21.84 -1.59
C VAL A 310 1.57 22.60 -1.77
N LYS A 311 1.67 23.79 -1.17
CA LYS A 311 2.87 24.61 -1.09
C LYS A 311 3.21 24.78 0.38
N ILE A 312 4.47 24.58 0.74
CA ILE A 312 4.95 24.79 2.09
C ILE A 312 5.86 26.02 2.12
N LEU A 313 5.65 26.85 3.13
CA LEU A 313 6.56 27.92 3.52
C LEU A 313 7.15 27.58 4.90
N VAL A 314 8.32 28.11 5.16
CA VAL A 314 8.94 28.08 6.49
C VAL A 314 9.32 29.52 6.83
N ASP A 315 8.75 30.06 7.92
CA ASP A 315 8.87 31.48 8.30
C ASP A 315 8.59 32.43 7.12
N GLY A 316 7.55 32.11 6.32
CA GLY A 316 7.13 32.90 5.15
C GLY A 316 7.92 32.65 3.87
N GLU A 317 9.04 31.92 3.89
CA GLU A 317 9.86 31.62 2.74
C GLU A 317 9.55 30.27 2.11
N PRO A 318 9.55 30.13 0.76
CA PRO A 318 9.26 28.87 0.11
C PRO A 318 10.22 27.74 0.51
N TYR A 319 9.67 26.62 1.00
CA TYR A 319 10.44 25.42 1.30
C TYR A 319 10.42 24.45 0.11
N GLN A 320 11.61 23.93 -0.24
CA GLN A 320 11.74 22.96 -1.32
C GLN A 320 11.39 21.56 -0.79
N LEU A 321 10.28 21.03 -1.25
CA LEU A 321 9.81 19.70 -0.84
C LEU A 321 10.69 18.58 -1.43
N PRO A 322 10.88 17.46 -0.70
CA PRO A 322 11.56 16.27 -1.21
C PRO A 322 10.78 15.63 -2.37
N THR A 323 9.46 15.82 -2.41
CA THR A 323 8.60 15.43 -3.52
C THR A 323 7.60 16.56 -3.81
N GLN A 324 7.33 16.80 -5.10
CA GLN A 324 6.33 17.77 -5.55
C GLN A 324 5.09 17.11 -6.16
N GLU A 325 5.16 15.80 -6.35
CA GLU A 325 4.07 14.99 -6.86
C GLU A 325 3.05 14.73 -5.75
N VAL A 326 1.82 15.22 -5.97
CA VAL A 326 0.70 14.90 -5.09
C VAL A 326 0.32 13.45 -5.34
N PRO A 327 0.39 12.58 -4.33
CA PRO A 327 0.06 11.18 -4.52
C PRO A 327 -1.43 11.04 -4.85
N THR A 328 -1.74 10.23 -5.86
CA THR A 328 -3.12 9.91 -6.24
C THR A 328 -3.74 8.93 -5.25
N PHE A 329 -2.90 8.04 -4.69
CA PHE A 329 -3.30 7.03 -3.72
C PHE A 329 -2.33 7.02 -2.53
N ALA A 330 -2.86 6.63 -1.37
CA ALA A 330 -2.06 6.56 -0.15
C ALA A 330 -0.95 5.51 -0.27
N ASN A 331 -1.30 4.30 -0.71
CA ASN A 331 -0.38 3.19 -0.84
C ASN A 331 -0.58 2.51 -2.21
N VAL A 332 0.49 2.35 -2.95
CA VAL A 332 0.53 1.61 -4.22
C VAL A 332 1.35 0.34 -3.98
N ALA A 333 0.74 -0.83 -4.17
CA ALA A 333 1.36 -2.10 -3.82
C ALA A 333 2.75 -2.29 -4.46
N SER A 334 2.88 -2.01 -5.76
CA SER A 334 4.16 -2.14 -6.48
C SER A 334 5.23 -1.16 -6.00
N GLU A 335 4.87 0.05 -5.53
CA GLU A 335 5.80 1.02 -4.97
C GLU A 335 6.32 0.54 -3.60
N VAL A 336 5.41 0.10 -2.72
CA VAL A 336 5.77 -0.40 -1.39
C VAL A 336 6.66 -1.64 -1.49
N GLU A 337 6.30 -2.61 -2.33
CA GLU A 337 7.10 -3.82 -2.56
C GLU A 337 8.49 -3.52 -3.13
N THR A 338 8.62 -2.47 -3.96
CA THR A 338 9.91 -2.08 -4.56
C THR A 338 10.80 -1.32 -3.57
N GLN A 339 10.22 -0.45 -2.74
CA GLN A 339 10.98 0.32 -1.75
C GLN A 339 11.46 -0.52 -0.58
N TYR A 340 10.74 -1.60 -0.25
CA TYR A 340 11.00 -2.44 0.92
C TYR A 340 11.08 -3.93 0.55
N PRO A 341 12.08 -4.35 -0.25
CA PRO A 341 12.18 -5.72 -0.74
C PRO A 341 12.49 -6.76 0.34
N GLU A 342 12.86 -6.35 1.55
CA GLU A 342 13.34 -7.25 2.62
C GLU A 342 12.24 -8.13 3.24
N VAL A 343 10.96 -7.82 3.01
CA VAL A 343 9.83 -8.66 3.48
C VAL A 343 9.70 -9.97 2.68
N MET A 344 10.52 -10.16 1.65
CA MET A 344 10.43 -11.30 0.72
C MET A 344 11.16 -12.57 1.19
N THR A 345 11.79 -12.58 2.36
CA THR A 345 12.48 -13.78 2.86
C THR A 345 11.61 -14.50 3.90
N ILE A 346 10.61 -15.23 3.43
CA ILE A 346 10.05 -16.34 4.21
C ILE A 346 10.79 -17.60 3.73
N GLU A 347 11.75 -18.09 4.54
CA GLU A 347 12.33 -19.43 4.40
C GLU A 347 11.28 -20.50 4.73
#